data_23d4d146ecae1d66955c3904d524a17d
#
_entry.id   23d4d146ecae1d66955c3904d524a17d
#
_cell.length_a   1.000
_cell.length_b   1.000
_cell.length_c   1.000
_cell.angle_alpha   90.00
_cell.angle_beta   90.00
_cell.angle_gamma   90.00
#
_symmetry.space_group_name_H-M   'P 1'
#
loop_
_entity.id
_entity.type
_entity.pdbx_description
1 polymer ?
#
loop_
_entity_poly.entity_id
_entity_poly.type
_entity_poly.pdbx_seq_one_letter_code
_entity_poly.pdbx_strand_id
1 'polypeptide(L)'
;MLRLPRFRLVEPTTWTEAATLLREHGAAESDIARGTPSVPVMLVAGGTDLFPNMKRRQFTPQVLVSLGRVKGAREISNGSGLRIAAGATLTEVATHPTVTRKYTALAQAAGAVSTPQLRNMGTIGGNLCLDTRCNWYDQSLFWRTAEGYCMKTHPEVVCRVAPSSPRCLAVASADTVPALIALGAKVTVENASGRRDLDLAELYREDGIRYMAIGRDDVVVSVTLPDATGWRSTYVKLRDRNSFDFPIAGVAAAVRLDGKTVTDARIAVTGVASRPVAVDAKALVGTKLEDDAIAAAADVVHKGSRPMDNTSGTISQRKRAARVFTERALRSLRDA
;
A
#
# COMPACT_ATOMS: atom_id res chain seq x y z
N MET A 1 10.40 -4.09 27.88
CA MET A 1 10.14 -3.08 26.81
C MET A 1 11.14 -3.31 25.68
N LEU A 2 10.68 -3.40 24.44
CA LEU A 2 11.56 -3.54 23.28
C LEU A 2 12.19 -2.19 22.94
N ARG A 3 13.50 -2.08 23.01
CA ARG A 3 14.26 -0.86 22.68
C ARG A 3 14.56 -0.82 21.17
N LEU A 4 14.61 0.37 20.59
CA LEU A 4 15.13 0.59 19.25
C LEU A 4 16.62 0.18 19.16
N PRO A 5 17.08 -0.35 18.02
CA PRO A 5 18.52 -0.44 17.75
C PRO A 5 19.14 0.95 17.73
N ARG A 6 20.46 1.05 17.87
CA ARG A 6 21.17 2.31 17.68
C ARG A 6 21.20 2.65 16.20
N PHE A 7 21.01 3.93 15.85
CA PHE A 7 21.11 4.46 14.49
C PHE A 7 21.54 5.92 14.54
N ARG A 8 22.06 6.42 13.43
CA ARG A 8 22.28 7.85 13.19
C ARG A 8 21.07 8.39 12.42
N LEU A 9 20.56 9.54 12.80
CA LEU A 9 19.50 10.26 12.09
C LEU A 9 20.13 11.36 11.22
N VAL A 10 19.72 11.44 9.94
CA VAL A 10 20.03 12.52 9.03
C VAL A 10 18.73 13.12 8.47
N GLU A 11 18.71 14.43 8.28
CA GLU A 11 17.48 15.17 7.98
C GLU A 11 17.66 16.06 6.75
N PRO A 12 17.50 15.51 5.53
CA PRO A 12 17.55 16.27 4.30
C PRO A 12 16.43 17.31 4.21
N THR A 13 16.66 18.37 3.44
CA THR A 13 15.71 19.45 3.18
C THR A 13 15.05 19.38 1.81
N THR A 14 15.56 18.53 0.94
CA THR A 14 15.03 18.27 -0.41
C THR A 14 14.92 16.79 -0.71
N TRP A 15 14.09 16.42 -1.68
CA TRP A 15 13.96 15.03 -2.14
C TRP A 15 15.25 14.51 -2.75
N THR A 16 15.92 15.36 -3.55
CA THR A 16 17.21 15.03 -4.18
C THR A 16 18.30 14.74 -3.12
N GLU A 17 18.37 15.56 -2.08
CA GLU A 17 19.28 15.33 -0.96
C GLU A 17 18.96 14.00 -0.24
N ALA A 18 17.67 13.68 -0.05
CA ALA A 18 17.26 12.40 0.54
C ALA A 18 17.72 11.20 -0.32
N ALA A 19 17.54 11.26 -1.63
CA ALA A 19 17.98 10.22 -2.56
C ALA A 19 19.51 10.09 -2.59
N THR A 20 20.23 11.20 -2.57
CA THR A 20 21.70 11.24 -2.50
C THR A 20 22.19 10.56 -1.22
N LEU A 21 21.65 10.92 -0.07
CA LEU A 21 22.00 10.32 1.22
C LEU A 21 21.72 8.81 1.26
N LEU A 22 20.61 8.35 0.66
CA LEU A 22 20.36 6.90 0.55
C LEU A 22 21.47 6.20 -0.22
N ARG A 23 21.86 6.73 -1.36
CA ARG A 23 22.92 6.17 -2.19
C ARG A 23 24.30 6.22 -1.49
N GLU A 24 24.67 7.34 -0.88
CA GLU A 24 25.93 7.51 -0.15
C GLU A 24 26.06 6.55 1.03
N HIS A 25 24.93 6.17 1.64
CA HIS A 25 24.90 5.20 2.74
C HIS A 25 24.67 3.76 2.28
N GLY A 26 24.82 3.45 0.98
CA GLY A 26 24.81 2.09 0.46
C GLY A 26 23.42 1.48 0.27
N ALA A 27 22.38 2.29 0.07
CA ALA A 27 21.02 1.76 -0.16
C ALA A 27 20.94 0.86 -1.41
N ALA A 28 21.60 1.26 -2.49
CA ALA A 28 21.57 0.53 -3.77
C ALA A 28 22.21 -0.87 -3.67
N GLU A 29 23.20 -1.03 -2.79
CA GLU A 29 23.95 -2.27 -2.59
C GLU A 29 23.31 -3.21 -1.58
N SER A 30 22.30 -2.73 -0.85
CA SER A 30 21.65 -3.52 0.19
C SER A 30 20.72 -4.58 -0.39
N ASP A 31 21.07 -5.85 -0.25
CA ASP A 31 20.20 -6.98 -0.61
C ASP A 31 19.39 -7.44 0.62
N ILE A 32 18.19 -6.85 0.81
CA ILE A 32 17.25 -7.29 1.85
C ILE A 32 16.72 -8.72 1.58
N ALA A 33 16.83 -9.22 0.34
CA ALA A 33 16.40 -10.58 0.01
C ALA A 33 17.20 -11.64 0.79
N ARG A 34 18.37 -11.30 1.33
CA ARG A 34 19.20 -12.21 2.13
C ARG A 34 18.83 -12.27 3.61
N GLY A 35 17.68 -11.69 3.99
CA GLY A 35 17.11 -11.92 5.32
C GLY A 35 17.89 -11.36 6.50
N THR A 36 18.96 -10.63 6.28
CA THR A 36 19.64 -9.97 7.39
C THR A 36 18.83 -8.75 7.81
N PRO A 37 18.47 -8.63 9.09
CA PRO A 37 17.82 -7.41 9.59
C PRO A 37 18.76 -6.18 9.50
N SER A 38 20.05 -6.40 9.29
CA SER A 38 21.03 -5.32 9.16
C SER A 38 20.97 -4.75 7.74
N VAL A 39 20.51 -3.52 7.65
CA VAL A 39 20.52 -2.70 6.44
C VAL A 39 21.33 -1.42 6.71
N PRO A 40 22.10 -0.92 5.73
CA PRO A 40 22.93 0.25 5.96
C PRO A 40 22.09 1.49 6.22
N VAL A 41 21.01 1.70 5.47
CA VAL A 41 20.18 2.89 5.54
C VAL A 41 18.72 2.60 5.22
N MET A 42 17.81 3.34 5.84
CA MET A 42 16.38 3.35 5.51
C MET A 42 15.80 4.77 5.57
N LEU A 43 14.76 5.01 4.76
CA LEU A 43 13.92 6.20 4.88
C LEU A 43 12.99 6.10 6.10
N VAL A 44 12.76 7.22 6.76
CA VAL A 44 11.69 7.37 7.74
C VAL A 44 10.87 8.63 7.45
N ALA A 45 9.56 8.44 7.26
CA ALA A 45 8.57 9.53 7.22
C ALA A 45 7.89 9.63 8.59
N GLY A 46 6.64 9.18 8.74
CA GLY A 46 5.94 9.16 10.02
C GLY A 46 6.42 8.12 11.04
N GLY A 47 7.20 7.12 10.62
CA GLY A 47 7.80 6.09 11.47
C GLY A 47 6.80 5.09 12.10
N THR A 48 5.51 5.23 11.84
CA THR A 48 4.44 4.46 12.50
C THR A 48 4.48 2.96 12.21
N ASP A 49 5.11 2.57 11.10
CA ASP A 49 5.37 1.17 10.76
C ASP A 49 6.84 0.78 11.02
N LEU A 50 7.78 1.64 10.63
CA LEU A 50 9.20 1.35 10.72
C LEU A 50 9.67 1.14 12.17
N PHE A 51 9.32 2.02 13.10
CA PHE A 51 9.79 1.91 14.49
C PHE A 51 9.27 0.66 15.20
N PRO A 52 8.00 0.25 15.10
CA PRO A 52 7.56 -1.06 15.59
C PRO A 52 8.35 -2.23 15.00
N ASN A 53 8.65 -2.20 13.70
CA ASN A 53 9.43 -3.25 13.04
C ASN A 53 10.90 -3.24 13.50
N MET A 54 11.50 -2.07 13.71
CA MET A 54 12.83 -1.94 14.31
C MET A 54 12.87 -2.49 15.75
N LYS A 55 11.83 -2.23 16.56
CA LYS A 55 11.72 -2.81 17.92
C LYS A 55 11.69 -4.33 17.90
N ARG A 56 11.05 -4.93 16.89
CA ARG A 56 11.02 -6.39 16.68
C ARG A 56 12.28 -6.94 16.01
N ARG A 57 13.24 -6.07 15.65
CA ARG A 57 14.46 -6.45 14.92
C ARG A 57 14.18 -7.04 13.53
N GLN A 58 13.11 -6.63 12.89
CA GLN A 58 12.86 -6.92 11.48
C GLN A 58 13.81 -6.10 10.60
N PHE A 59 14.10 -4.86 11.03
CA PHE A 59 15.11 -3.98 10.44
C PHE A 59 15.99 -3.38 11.54
N THR A 60 17.29 -3.29 11.26
CA THR A 60 18.27 -2.65 12.15
C THR A 60 19.18 -1.70 11.35
N PRO A 61 18.63 -0.63 10.74
CA PRO A 61 19.40 0.29 9.93
C PRO A 61 20.45 1.01 10.78
N GLN A 62 21.61 1.26 10.19
CA GLN A 62 22.67 2.06 10.81
C GLN A 62 22.37 3.56 10.68
N VAL A 63 21.69 3.95 9.58
CA VAL A 63 21.30 5.33 9.30
C VAL A 63 19.81 5.37 8.98
N LEU A 64 19.11 6.38 9.53
CA LEU A 64 17.77 6.76 9.12
C LEU A 64 17.82 8.13 8.43
N VAL A 65 17.29 8.19 7.20
CA VAL A 65 17.09 9.42 6.45
C VAL A 65 15.65 9.89 6.69
N SER A 66 15.50 10.95 7.48
CA SER A 66 14.18 11.48 7.87
C SER A 66 13.65 12.44 6.83
N LEU A 67 12.43 12.19 6.34
CA LEU A 67 11.76 13.08 5.39
C LEU A 67 11.03 14.25 6.06
N GLY A 68 11.11 14.37 7.39
CA GLY A 68 10.35 15.35 8.17
C GLY A 68 10.69 16.81 7.88
N ARG A 69 11.90 17.09 7.37
CA ARG A 69 12.35 18.45 7.03
C ARG A 69 12.35 18.76 5.53
N VAL A 70 11.94 17.82 4.69
CA VAL A 70 11.87 18.06 3.24
C VAL A 70 10.81 19.12 2.95
N LYS A 71 11.25 20.20 2.27
CA LYS A 71 10.36 21.32 1.92
C LYS A 71 9.25 20.86 0.97
N GLY A 72 8.02 21.27 1.25
CA GLY A 72 6.83 20.91 0.47
C GLY A 72 6.44 19.42 0.57
N ALA A 73 7.04 18.64 1.49
CA ALA A 73 6.75 17.21 1.62
C ALA A 73 5.29 16.88 1.97
N ARG A 74 4.53 17.82 2.52
CA ARG A 74 3.12 17.65 2.92
C ARG A 74 2.12 18.37 2.00
N GLU A 75 2.59 18.94 0.93
CA GLU A 75 1.75 19.72 0.02
C GLU A 75 0.69 18.86 -0.68
N ILE A 76 -0.54 19.35 -0.70
CA ILE A 76 -1.65 18.81 -1.50
C ILE A 76 -2.12 19.94 -2.39
N SER A 77 -1.92 19.82 -3.70
CA SER A 77 -2.18 20.89 -4.66
C SER A 77 -3.10 20.44 -5.78
N ASN A 78 -4.02 21.35 -6.17
CA ASN A 78 -4.92 21.16 -7.29
C ASN A 78 -4.25 21.68 -8.59
N GLY A 79 -4.49 20.98 -9.70
CA GLY A 79 -4.06 21.37 -11.05
C GLY A 79 -5.02 20.78 -12.07
N SER A 80 -4.52 20.16 -13.13
CA SER A 80 -5.35 19.33 -14.05
C SER A 80 -5.94 18.08 -13.39
N GLY A 81 -5.62 17.86 -12.15
CA GLY A 81 -6.05 16.80 -11.25
C GLY A 81 -5.63 17.16 -9.82
N LEU A 82 -5.20 16.18 -9.03
CA LEU A 82 -4.75 16.37 -7.65
C LEU A 82 -3.34 15.79 -7.49
N ARG A 83 -2.40 16.59 -6.99
CA ARG A 83 -1.07 16.14 -6.58
C ARG A 83 -1.00 16.10 -5.05
N ILE A 84 -0.51 15.00 -4.51
CA ILE A 84 -0.30 14.78 -3.08
C ILE A 84 1.17 14.43 -2.85
N ALA A 85 1.91 15.26 -2.13
CA ALA A 85 3.29 14.98 -1.77
C ALA A 85 3.36 13.80 -0.77
N ALA A 86 4.40 12.98 -0.89
CA ALA A 86 4.52 11.71 -0.16
C ALA A 86 4.54 11.83 1.37
N GLY A 87 4.94 12.98 1.89
CA GLY A 87 4.93 13.29 3.32
C GLY A 87 3.59 13.80 3.87
N ALA A 88 2.57 14.02 3.02
CA ALA A 88 1.23 14.35 3.50
C ALA A 88 0.71 13.24 4.41
N THR A 89 0.23 13.60 5.58
CA THR A 89 -0.29 12.64 6.56
C THR A 89 -1.61 12.04 6.08
N LEU A 90 -1.90 10.84 6.53
CA LEU A 90 -3.16 10.16 6.20
C LEU A 90 -4.38 10.96 6.70
N THR A 91 -4.25 11.68 7.80
CA THR A 91 -5.30 12.60 8.27
C THR A 91 -5.50 13.76 7.29
N GLU A 92 -4.42 14.42 6.85
CA GLU A 92 -4.52 15.50 5.86
C GLU A 92 -5.17 15.02 4.56
N VAL A 93 -4.78 13.84 4.05
CA VAL A 93 -5.38 13.24 2.86
C VAL A 93 -6.87 12.94 3.08
N ALA A 94 -7.22 12.30 4.21
CA ALA A 94 -8.59 11.89 4.49
C ALA A 94 -9.57 13.06 4.68
N THR A 95 -9.06 14.22 5.13
CA THR A 95 -9.90 15.39 5.46
C THR A 95 -9.78 16.54 4.43
N HIS A 96 -8.91 16.41 3.42
CA HIS A 96 -8.73 17.45 2.41
C HIS A 96 -10.00 17.67 1.60
N PRO A 97 -10.49 18.92 1.46
CA PRO A 97 -11.78 19.19 0.83
C PRO A 97 -11.94 18.67 -0.60
N THR A 98 -10.87 18.70 -1.41
CA THR A 98 -10.90 18.15 -2.77
C THR A 98 -10.96 16.61 -2.74
N VAL A 99 -10.21 15.97 -1.82
CA VAL A 99 -10.18 14.50 -1.68
C VAL A 99 -11.54 13.98 -1.24
N THR A 100 -12.16 14.59 -0.23
CA THR A 100 -13.47 14.18 0.28
C THR A 100 -14.59 14.33 -0.74
N ARG A 101 -14.52 15.34 -1.61
CA ARG A 101 -15.56 15.62 -2.61
C ARG A 101 -15.37 14.87 -3.92
N LYS A 102 -14.12 14.75 -4.42
CA LYS A 102 -13.84 14.22 -5.76
C LYS A 102 -13.20 12.83 -5.77
N TYR A 103 -12.52 12.45 -4.70
CA TYR A 103 -11.74 11.20 -4.60
C TYR A 103 -12.18 10.39 -3.37
N THR A 104 -13.48 10.15 -3.25
CA THR A 104 -14.10 9.58 -2.04
C THR A 104 -13.50 8.25 -1.60
N ALA A 105 -13.14 7.39 -2.55
CA ALA A 105 -12.42 6.15 -2.24
C ALA A 105 -11.10 6.39 -1.50
N LEU A 106 -10.35 7.44 -1.90
CA LEU A 106 -9.08 7.78 -1.24
C LEU A 106 -9.33 8.36 0.16
N ALA A 107 -10.33 9.23 0.33
CA ALA A 107 -10.69 9.76 1.65
C ALA A 107 -11.07 8.64 2.62
N GLN A 108 -11.91 7.71 2.17
CA GLN A 108 -12.35 6.54 2.94
C GLN A 108 -11.17 5.62 3.28
N ALA A 109 -10.33 5.31 2.29
CA ALA A 109 -9.17 4.45 2.47
C ALA A 109 -8.16 5.04 3.46
N ALA A 110 -7.78 6.32 3.29
CA ALA A 110 -6.88 7.01 4.20
C ALA A 110 -7.47 7.09 5.63
N GLY A 111 -8.77 7.37 5.75
CA GLY A 111 -9.50 7.39 7.02
C GLY A 111 -9.63 6.02 7.69
N ALA A 112 -9.54 4.92 6.92
CA ALA A 112 -9.62 3.55 7.44
C ALA A 112 -8.27 2.99 7.92
N VAL A 113 -7.15 3.67 7.65
CA VAL A 113 -5.83 3.22 8.13
C VAL A 113 -5.74 3.35 9.65
N SER A 114 -5.40 2.27 10.31
CA SER A 114 -5.00 2.20 11.73
C SER A 114 -5.90 3.00 12.71
N THR A 115 -5.31 3.91 13.51
CA THR A 115 -6.00 4.77 14.48
C THR A 115 -5.87 6.26 14.09
N PRO A 116 -6.72 7.15 14.61
CA PRO A 116 -6.58 8.60 14.39
C PRO A 116 -5.19 9.13 14.75
N GLN A 117 -4.63 8.70 15.87
CA GLN A 117 -3.31 9.13 16.34
C GLN A 117 -2.21 8.71 15.35
N LEU A 118 -2.27 7.47 14.86
CA LEU A 118 -1.29 6.97 13.89
C LEU A 118 -1.45 7.64 12.52
N ARG A 119 -2.66 7.97 12.10
CA ARG A 119 -2.89 8.71 10.84
C ARG A 119 -2.35 10.15 10.88
N ASN A 120 -2.25 10.77 12.07
CA ASN A 120 -1.64 12.09 12.22
C ASN A 120 -0.13 12.11 11.96
N MET A 121 0.52 10.93 11.98
CA MET A 121 1.95 10.75 11.73
C MET A 121 2.23 9.93 10.48
N GLY A 122 1.47 8.88 10.24
CA GLY A 122 1.60 8.05 9.04
C GLY A 122 1.31 8.86 7.78
N THR A 123 2.15 8.70 6.75
CA THR A 123 2.09 9.47 5.51
C THR A 123 1.57 8.64 4.36
N ILE A 124 1.10 9.31 3.30
CA ILE A 124 0.66 8.63 2.08
C ILE A 124 1.81 7.85 1.44
N GLY A 125 3.01 8.44 1.33
CA GLY A 125 4.19 7.76 0.81
C GLY A 125 4.61 6.57 1.66
N GLY A 126 4.55 6.68 2.99
CA GLY A 126 4.78 5.56 3.90
C GLY A 126 3.76 4.43 3.71
N ASN A 127 2.50 4.75 3.44
CA ASN A 127 1.47 3.75 3.17
C ASN A 127 1.67 3.08 1.79
N LEU A 128 2.12 3.81 0.76
CA LEU A 128 2.50 3.24 -0.54
C LEU A 128 3.68 2.26 -0.42
N CYS A 129 4.66 2.57 0.43
CA CYS A 129 5.87 1.76 0.63
C CYS A 129 5.73 0.75 1.78
N LEU A 130 4.50 0.49 2.26
CA LEU A 130 4.26 -0.42 3.37
C LEU A 130 4.80 -1.82 3.07
N ASP A 131 5.59 -2.37 3.98
CA ASP A 131 6.12 -3.72 3.86
C ASP A 131 5.00 -4.77 3.88
N THR A 132 5.20 -5.89 3.20
CA THR A 132 4.26 -7.01 3.16
C THR A 132 4.19 -7.76 4.49
N ARG A 133 3.03 -8.30 4.84
CA ARG A 133 2.71 -8.90 6.14
C ARG A 133 2.57 -10.41 6.07
N CYS A 134 3.02 -11.07 7.16
CA CYS A 134 2.85 -12.50 7.36
C CYS A 134 3.01 -12.81 8.85
N ASN A 135 2.15 -13.65 9.41
CA ASN A 135 2.22 -14.05 10.82
C ASN A 135 3.57 -14.67 11.22
N TRP A 136 4.26 -15.33 10.29
CA TRP A 136 5.59 -15.87 10.50
C TRP A 136 6.71 -14.83 10.50
N TYR A 137 6.49 -13.70 9.87
CA TYR A 137 7.45 -12.60 9.79
C TYR A 137 7.21 -11.53 10.86
N ASP A 138 5.94 -11.21 11.15
CA ASP A 138 5.55 -10.12 12.05
C ASP A 138 5.71 -10.48 13.54
N GLN A 139 6.81 -11.15 13.87
CA GLN A 139 7.15 -11.62 15.20
C GLN A 139 8.44 -10.97 15.72
N SER A 140 8.70 -11.09 17.03
CA SER A 140 9.98 -10.68 17.62
C SER A 140 11.14 -11.50 17.07
N LEU A 141 12.35 -10.97 17.15
CA LEU A 141 13.56 -11.73 16.78
C LEU A 141 13.68 -13.02 17.58
N PHE A 142 13.40 -12.97 18.88
CA PHE A 142 13.44 -14.15 19.76
C PHE A 142 12.52 -15.27 19.22
N TRP A 143 11.27 -14.91 18.91
CA TRP A 143 10.32 -15.89 18.39
C TRP A 143 10.75 -16.44 17.02
N ARG A 144 11.17 -15.58 16.09
CA ARG A 144 11.64 -16.01 14.76
C ARG A 144 12.86 -16.91 14.84
N THR A 145 13.78 -16.64 15.79
CA THR A 145 14.95 -17.50 16.02
C THR A 145 14.53 -18.88 16.54
N ALA A 146 13.62 -18.92 17.51
CA ALA A 146 13.13 -20.18 18.09
C ALA A 146 12.42 -21.04 17.04
N GLU A 147 11.67 -20.44 16.11
CA GLU A 147 10.96 -21.13 15.03
C GLU A 147 11.84 -21.46 13.81
N GLY A 148 13.11 -21.06 13.78
CA GLY A 148 14.03 -21.32 12.67
C GLY A 148 13.77 -20.45 11.43
N TYR A 149 13.23 -19.25 11.63
CA TYR A 149 13.03 -18.22 10.59
C TYR A 149 12.04 -18.61 9.47
N CYS A 150 11.97 -17.81 8.42
CA CYS A 150 11.18 -18.03 7.22
C CYS A 150 11.89 -17.44 5.99
N MET A 151 11.43 -17.78 4.79
CA MET A 151 11.99 -17.32 3.51
C MET A 151 12.16 -15.79 3.44
N LYS A 152 11.27 -14.99 4.06
CA LYS A 152 11.38 -13.52 4.01
C LYS A 152 12.59 -12.99 4.79
N THR A 153 13.05 -13.70 5.80
CA THR A 153 14.22 -13.32 6.60
C THR A 153 15.48 -14.14 6.27
N HIS A 154 15.30 -15.34 5.75
CA HIS A 154 16.38 -16.27 5.39
C HIS A 154 15.97 -16.98 4.09
N PRO A 155 16.46 -16.51 2.93
CA PRO A 155 16.02 -16.99 1.61
C PRO A 155 16.23 -18.50 1.38
N GLU A 156 17.18 -19.12 2.11
CA GLU A 156 17.45 -20.55 2.11
C GLU A 156 16.38 -21.36 2.86
N VAL A 157 15.55 -20.70 3.66
CA VAL A 157 14.48 -21.37 4.42
C VAL A 157 13.21 -21.42 3.58
N VAL A 158 12.59 -22.61 3.57
CA VAL A 158 11.32 -22.84 2.86
C VAL A 158 10.20 -21.95 3.43
N CYS A 159 9.34 -21.42 2.54
CA CYS A 159 8.19 -20.62 2.98
C CYS A 159 7.25 -21.47 3.85
N ARG A 160 6.97 -21.00 5.08
CA ARG A 160 6.11 -21.68 6.05
C ARG A 160 4.65 -21.76 5.63
N VAL A 161 4.23 -20.87 4.73
CA VAL A 161 2.84 -20.73 4.27
C VAL A 161 2.61 -21.47 2.95
N ALA A 162 3.61 -21.46 2.08
CA ALA A 162 3.56 -22.09 0.76
C ALA A 162 4.91 -22.80 0.48
N PRO A 163 5.14 -24.01 1.02
CA PRO A 163 6.43 -24.69 0.93
C PRO A 163 6.93 -24.95 -0.50
N SER A 164 6.04 -25.09 -1.47
CA SER A 164 6.39 -25.27 -2.89
C SER A 164 6.62 -23.95 -3.64
N SER A 165 6.41 -22.80 -3.01
CA SER A 165 6.59 -21.51 -3.69
C SER A 165 8.08 -21.15 -3.75
N PRO A 166 8.60 -20.73 -4.93
CA PRO A 166 9.97 -20.24 -5.06
C PRO A 166 10.13 -18.80 -4.55
N ARG A 167 9.04 -18.14 -4.15
CA ARG A 167 9.03 -16.75 -3.68
C ARG A 167 8.19 -16.58 -2.43
N CYS A 168 8.46 -15.53 -1.67
CA CYS A 168 7.67 -15.15 -0.51
C CYS A 168 6.26 -14.67 -0.93
N LEU A 169 5.23 -15.15 -0.23
CA LEU A 169 3.83 -14.76 -0.45
C LEU A 169 3.26 -13.93 0.71
N ALA A 170 4.11 -13.20 1.43
CA ALA A 170 3.65 -12.22 2.40
C ALA A 170 2.73 -11.18 1.73
N VAL A 171 1.64 -10.81 2.40
CA VAL A 171 0.51 -10.08 1.79
C VAL A 171 0.73 -8.57 1.76
N ALA A 172 0.37 -7.92 0.66
CA ALA A 172 0.23 -6.47 0.59
C ALA A 172 -1.04 -6.03 1.32
N SER A 173 -0.93 -5.05 2.22
CA SER A 173 -2.00 -4.67 3.15
C SER A 173 -2.18 -3.14 3.29
N ALA A 174 -1.71 -2.36 2.35
CA ALA A 174 -1.93 -0.92 2.33
C ALA A 174 -3.37 -0.59 1.91
N ASP A 175 -4.07 0.24 2.69
CA ASP A 175 -5.46 0.63 2.41
C ASP A 175 -5.57 1.62 1.24
N THR A 176 -4.65 2.61 1.16
CA THR A 176 -4.76 3.68 0.15
C THR A 176 -4.42 3.22 -1.26
N VAL A 177 -3.62 2.17 -1.40
CA VAL A 177 -3.12 1.71 -2.70
C VAL A 177 -4.23 1.25 -3.65
N PRO A 178 -5.17 0.36 -3.26
CA PRO A 178 -6.26 0.00 -4.16
C PRO A 178 -7.14 1.19 -4.55
N ALA A 179 -7.38 2.14 -3.62
CA ALA A 179 -8.13 3.35 -3.93
C ALA A 179 -7.42 4.20 -4.99
N LEU A 180 -6.12 4.40 -4.85
CA LEU A 180 -5.30 5.14 -5.81
C LEU A 180 -5.22 4.45 -7.17
N ILE A 181 -5.09 3.12 -7.21
CA ILE A 181 -5.09 2.34 -8.46
C ILE A 181 -6.44 2.47 -9.17
N ALA A 182 -7.56 2.30 -8.46
CA ALA A 182 -8.89 2.46 -9.04
C ALA A 182 -9.15 3.88 -9.56
N LEU A 183 -8.54 4.88 -8.93
CA LEU A 183 -8.61 6.28 -9.36
C LEU A 183 -7.61 6.63 -10.49
N GLY A 184 -6.79 5.69 -10.94
CA GLY A 184 -5.83 5.89 -12.04
C GLY A 184 -4.63 6.76 -11.66
N ALA A 185 -4.15 6.63 -10.44
CA ALA A 185 -3.03 7.42 -9.93
C ALA A 185 -1.69 7.04 -10.60
N LYS A 186 -0.83 8.05 -10.75
CA LYS A 186 0.60 7.90 -11.04
C LYS A 186 1.42 8.24 -9.82
N VAL A 187 2.60 7.67 -9.72
CA VAL A 187 3.57 7.95 -8.66
C VAL A 187 4.82 8.55 -9.25
N THR A 188 5.31 9.64 -8.65
CA THR A 188 6.62 10.22 -8.96
C THR A 188 7.65 9.65 -8.00
N VAL A 189 8.72 9.10 -8.54
CA VAL A 189 9.90 8.64 -7.78
C VAL A 189 11.14 9.42 -8.21
N GLU A 190 12.07 9.59 -7.29
CA GLU A 190 13.32 10.30 -7.50
C GLU A 190 14.50 9.50 -6.93
N ASN A 191 15.59 9.47 -7.66
CA ASN A 191 16.88 8.98 -7.20
C ASN A 191 17.99 9.96 -7.63
N ALA A 192 19.25 9.62 -7.38
CA ALA A 192 20.39 10.47 -7.75
C ALA A 192 20.50 10.73 -9.26
N SER A 193 19.84 9.94 -10.11
CA SER A 193 19.85 10.11 -11.59
C SER A 193 18.69 10.96 -12.10
N GLY A 194 17.72 11.32 -11.24
CA GLY A 194 16.58 12.18 -11.58
C GLY A 194 15.21 11.63 -11.18
N ARG A 195 14.18 12.29 -11.71
CA ARG A 195 12.76 11.96 -11.47
C ARG A 195 12.17 11.17 -12.62
N ARG A 196 11.22 10.28 -12.28
CA ARG A 196 10.38 9.60 -13.25
C ARG A 196 9.00 9.34 -12.69
N ASP A 197 8.01 9.27 -13.58
CA ASP A 197 6.65 8.89 -13.26
C ASP A 197 6.37 7.46 -13.69
N LEU A 198 5.60 6.75 -12.87
CA LEU A 198 5.13 5.38 -13.12
C LEU A 198 3.62 5.33 -12.90
N ASP A 199 2.92 4.45 -13.59
CA ASP A 199 1.58 4.09 -13.19
C ASP A 199 1.66 3.38 -11.82
N LEU A 200 0.78 3.75 -10.88
CA LEU A 200 0.90 3.26 -9.50
C LEU A 200 0.83 1.74 -9.41
N ALA A 201 0.08 1.08 -10.29
CA ALA A 201 0.00 -0.38 -10.31
C ALA A 201 1.35 -1.05 -10.63
N GLU A 202 2.21 -0.37 -11.41
CA GLU A 202 3.54 -0.86 -11.80
C GLU A 202 4.57 -0.74 -10.67
N LEU A 203 4.25 0.00 -9.60
CA LEU A 203 5.12 0.12 -8.44
C LEU A 203 5.31 -1.19 -7.69
N TYR A 204 4.47 -2.21 -7.92
CA TYR A 204 4.41 -3.42 -7.10
C TYR A 204 4.69 -4.69 -7.89
N ARG A 205 5.37 -5.63 -7.22
CA ARG A 205 5.65 -6.98 -7.72
C ARG A 205 4.92 -8.03 -6.89
N GLU A 206 4.61 -9.16 -7.51
CA GLU A 206 4.03 -10.33 -6.84
C GLU A 206 5.13 -11.12 -6.11
N ASP A 207 5.76 -10.49 -5.11
CA ASP A 207 6.82 -11.07 -4.27
C ASP A 207 6.81 -10.38 -2.91
N GLY A 208 6.70 -11.16 -1.84
CA GLY A 208 6.63 -10.62 -0.48
C GLY A 208 7.95 -10.04 0.04
N ILE A 209 9.08 -10.29 -0.62
CA ILE A 209 10.40 -9.74 -0.29
C ILE A 209 10.70 -8.54 -1.19
N ARG A 210 10.66 -8.75 -2.52
CA ARG A 210 10.93 -7.72 -3.53
C ARG A 210 9.63 -7.14 -4.06
N TYR A 211 8.77 -6.70 -3.15
CA TYR A 211 7.40 -6.23 -3.44
C TYR A 211 7.35 -4.87 -4.16
N MET A 212 8.44 -4.09 -4.16
CA MET A 212 8.54 -2.83 -4.89
C MET A 212 9.29 -3.02 -6.21
N ALA A 213 8.83 -2.36 -7.27
CA ALA A 213 9.46 -2.37 -8.59
C ALA A 213 10.51 -1.25 -8.76
N ILE A 214 10.75 -0.48 -7.72
CA ILE A 214 11.76 0.60 -7.65
C ILE A 214 12.99 0.14 -6.88
N GLY A 215 14.10 0.85 -7.09
CA GLY A 215 15.36 0.63 -6.37
C GLY A 215 15.27 1.08 -4.91
N ARG A 216 16.26 0.69 -4.13
CA ARG A 216 16.32 1.04 -2.72
C ARG A 216 16.78 2.46 -2.45
N ASP A 217 17.45 3.08 -3.40
CA ASP A 217 17.84 4.47 -3.43
C ASP A 217 16.77 5.38 -4.07
N ASP A 218 15.67 4.80 -4.56
CA ASP A 218 14.51 5.56 -5.01
C ASP A 218 13.69 6.08 -3.82
N VAL A 219 13.26 7.34 -3.93
CA VAL A 219 12.37 8.01 -2.98
C VAL A 219 11.04 8.28 -3.66
N VAL A 220 9.94 7.82 -3.06
CA VAL A 220 8.59 8.23 -3.49
C VAL A 220 8.37 9.69 -3.09
N VAL A 221 8.14 10.55 -4.08
CA VAL A 221 8.03 12.01 -3.92
C VAL A 221 6.58 12.46 -3.85
N SER A 222 5.72 11.95 -4.73
CA SER A 222 4.31 12.34 -4.79
C SER A 222 3.47 11.31 -5.53
N VAL A 223 2.15 11.43 -5.32
CA VAL A 223 1.12 10.77 -6.12
C VAL A 223 0.33 11.83 -6.87
N THR A 224 0.01 11.56 -8.12
CA THR A 224 -0.82 12.41 -8.96
C THR A 224 -2.05 11.64 -9.43
N LEU A 225 -3.22 12.23 -9.21
CA LEU A 225 -4.51 11.71 -9.62
C LEU A 225 -5.03 12.54 -10.80
N PRO A 226 -5.60 11.91 -11.84
CA PRO A 226 -6.28 12.63 -12.91
C PRO A 226 -7.52 13.34 -12.38
N ASP A 227 -8.07 14.26 -13.16
CA ASP A 227 -9.37 14.87 -12.81
C ASP A 227 -10.44 13.78 -12.68
N ALA A 228 -11.21 13.88 -11.60
CA ALA A 228 -12.25 12.92 -11.25
C ALA A 228 -13.65 13.35 -11.70
N THR A 229 -13.76 14.33 -12.59
CA THR A 229 -15.07 14.78 -13.11
C THR A 229 -15.82 13.62 -13.77
N GLY A 230 -17.06 13.38 -13.35
CA GLY A 230 -17.90 12.28 -13.81
C GLY A 230 -17.59 10.92 -13.16
N TRP A 231 -16.57 10.83 -12.31
CA TRP A 231 -16.26 9.61 -11.57
C TRP A 231 -16.94 9.58 -10.20
N ARG A 232 -17.43 8.42 -9.82
CA ARG A 232 -17.81 8.06 -8.45
C ARG A 232 -16.90 6.96 -7.96
N SER A 233 -16.50 7.01 -6.71
CA SER A 233 -15.58 5.99 -6.16
C SER A 233 -15.88 5.70 -4.70
N THR A 234 -15.55 4.46 -4.27
CA THR A 234 -15.70 4.04 -2.88
C THR A 234 -14.62 3.03 -2.50
N TYR A 235 -14.32 2.96 -1.21
CA TYR A 235 -13.44 1.96 -0.61
C TYR A 235 -14.13 1.29 0.57
N VAL A 236 -14.10 -0.02 0.62
CA VAL A 236 -14.62 -0.84 1.72
C VAL A 236 -13.55 -1.79 2.24
N LYS A 237 -13.51 -1.96 3.57
CA LYS A 237 -12.48 -2.72 4.28
C LYS A 237 -13.11 -3.72 5.24
N LEU A 238 -12.70 -4.99 5.15
CA LEU A 238 -12.91 -5.98 6.20
C LEU A 238 -11.69 -5.97 7.15
N ARG A 239 -11.95 -5.89 8.44
CA ARG A 239 -10.97 -5.98 9.53
C ARG A 239 -11.61 -6.59 10.77
N ASP A 240 -10.82 -7.09 11.70
CA ASP A 240 -11.33 -7.74 12.92
C ASP A 240 -11.90 -6.71 13.90
N ARG A 241 -11.26 -5.57 14.06
CA ARG A 241 -11.65 -4.47 14.94
C ARG A 241 -11.96 -3.20 14.14
N ASN A 242 -12.65 -2.26 14.74
CA ASN A 242 -12.98 -0.99 14.09
C ASN A 242 -11.79 -0.03 13.97
N SER A 243 -10.65 -0.37 14.51
CA SER A 243 -9.43 0.45 14.54
C SER A 243 -8.19 -0.41 14.53
N PHE A 244 -7.03 0.16 14.19
CA PHE A 244 -5.69 -0.39 14.26
C PHE A 244 -5.35 -1.45 13.21
N ASP A 245 -6.27 -2.31 12.80
CA ASP A 245 -5.99 -3.48 11.97
C ASP A 245 -5.66 -3.14 10.52
N PHE A 246 -4.78 -3.97 9.94
CA PHE A 246 -4.64 -4.08 8.49
C PHE A 246 -5.90 -4.68 7.86
N PRO A 247 -6.14 -4.49 6.56
CA PRO A 247 -7.26 -5.13 5.88
C PRO A 247 -7.08 -6.65 5.80
N ILE A 248 -8.10 -7.40 6.23
CA ILE A 248 -8.27 -8.81 5.88
C ILE A 248 -8.55 -8.91 4.37
N ALA A 249 -9.38 -7.99 3.88
CA ALA A 249 -9.61 -7.70 2.48
C ALA A 249 -10.06 -6.24 2.35
N GLY A 250 -9.54 -5.53 1.36
CA GLY A 250 -9.96 -4.18 1.02
C GLY A 250 -10.28 -4.07 -0.46
N VAL A 251 -11.39 -3.44 -0.82
CA VAL A 251 -11.84 -3.26 -2.20
C VAL A 251 -12.09 -1.80 -2.48
N ALA A 252 -11.47 -1.29 -3.52
CA ALA A 252 -11.78 0.01 -4.11
C ALA A 252 -12.46 -0.18 -5.45
N ALA A 253 -13.52 0.57 -5.69
CA ALA A 253 -14.21 0.64 -6.97
C ALA A 253 -14.37 2.10 -7.39
N ALA A 254 -14.18 2.35 -8.68
CA ALA A 254 -14.45 3.63 -9.31
C ALA A 254 -15.22 3.38 -10.62
N VAL A 255 -16.27 4.16 -10.85
CA VAL A 255 -17.08 4.10 -12.08
C VAL A 255 -17.27 5.50 -12.63
N ARG A 256 -17.23 5.62 -13.95
CA ARG A 256 -17.61 6.82 -14.66
C ARG A 256 -18.99 6.59 -15.29
N LEU A 257 -19.91 7.51 -15.07
CA LEU A 257 -21.28 7.37 -15.52
C LEU A 257 -21.64 8.47 -16.55
N ASP A 258 -22.37 8.08 -17.57
CA ASP A 258 -23.18 8.97 -18.41
C ASP A 258 -24.65 8.66 -18.14
N GLY A 259 -25.33 9.60 -17.46
CA GLY A 259 -26.62 9.30 -16.84
C GLY A 259 -26.52 8.15 -15.83
N LYS A 260 -27.15 7.01 -16.15
CA LYS A 260 -27.06 5.78 -15.35
C LYS A 260 -26.15 4.72 -15.96
N THR A 261 -25.61 4.95 -17.17
CA THR A 261 -24.80 3.98 -17.89
C THR A 261 -23.33 4.12 -17.55
N VAL A 262 -22.67 3.03 -17.23
CA VAL A 262 -21.22 2.98 -16.98
C VAL A 262 -20.46 3.17 -18.28
N THR A 263 -19.61 4.19 -18.33
CA THR A 263 -18.71 4.45 -19.48
C THR A 263 -17.28 3.99 -19.23
N ASP A 264 -16.87 3.90 -17.96
CA ASP A 264 -15.57 3.33 -17.55
C ASP A 264 -15.71 2.78 -16.12
N ALA A 265 -14.98 1.71 -15.80
CA ALA A 265 -14.98 1.10 -14.48
C ALA A 265 -13.60 0.55 -14.12
N ARG A 266 -13.20 0.72 -12.86
CA ARG A 266 -11.95 0.22 -12.31
C ARG A 266 -12.17 -0.35 -10.94
N ILE A 267 -11.59 -1.52 -10.68
CA ILE A 267 -11.64 -2.19 -9.38
C ILE A 267 -10.22 -2.56 -8.99
N ALA A 268 -9.87 -2.34 -7.75
CA ALA A 268 -8.61 -2.82 -7.19
C ALA A 268 -8.80 -3.35 -5.76
N VAL A 269 -8.01 -4.37 -5.41
CA VAL A 269 -8.15 -5.06 -4.12
C VAL A 269 -6.80 -5.17 -3.41
N THR A 270 -6.83 -5.18 -2.09
CA THR A 270 -5.68 -5.40 -1.21
C THR A 270 -5.98 -6.46 -0.16
N GLY A 271 -4.98 -6.97 0.52
CA GLY A 271 -5.14 -8.01 1.53
C GLY A 271 -5.31 -9.43 0.94
N VAL A 272 -5.21 -9.62 -0.37
CA VAL A 272 -5.53 -10.89 -1.05
C VAL A 272 -4.41 -11.44 -1.95
N ALA A 273 -3.27 -10.78 -1.99
CA ALA A 273 -2.08 -11.21 -2.75
C ALA A 273 -0.83 -10.49 -2.21
N SER A 274 0.36 -10.81 -2.70
CA SER A 274 1.61 -10.12 -2.32
C SER A 274 1.73 -8.72 -2.90
N ARG A 275 0.86 -8.36 -3.82
CA ARG A 275 0.69 -7.01 -4.38
C ARG A 275 -0.78 -6.59 -4.37
N PRO A 276 -1.07 -5.30 -4.45
CA PRO A 276 -2.42 -4.84 -4.80
C PRO A 276 -2.81 -5.38 -6.18
N VAL A 277 -4.05 -5.82 -6.34
CA VAL A 277 -4.53 -6.45 -7.58
C VAL A 277 -5.51 -5.50 -8.27
N ALA A 278 -5.12 -4.95 -9.41
CA ALA A 278 -6.06 -4.34 -10.34
C ALA A 278 -6.87 -5.45 -11.05
N VAL A 279 -8.17 -5.30 -11.12
CA VAL A 279 -9.09 -6.30 -11.65
C VAL A 279 -9.74 -5.75 -12.92
N ASP A 280 -9.86 -6.59 -13.93
CA ASP A 280 -10.57 -6.23 -15.16
C ASP A 280 -12.07 -6.02 -14.87
N ALA A 281 -12.51 -4.78 -15.03
CA ALA A 281 -13.89 -4.35 -14.79
C ALA A 281 -14.63 -3.96 -16.08
N LYS A 282 -14.05 -4.27 -17.27
CA LYS A 282 -14.63 -3.89 -18.57
C LYS A 282 -16.04 -4.43 -18.78
N ALA A 283 -16.37 -5.58 -18.20
CA ALA A 283 -17.71 -6.14 -18.28
C ALA A 283 -18.81 -5.27 -17.66
N LEU A 284 -18.44 -4.27 -16.85
CA LEU A 284 -19.38 -3.28 -16.31
C LEU A 284 -19.71 -2.15 -17.31
N VAL A 285 -18.88 -1.91 -18.31
CA VAL A 285 -19.07 -0.84 -19.29
C VAL A 285 -20.30 -1.15 -20.15
N GLY A 286 -21.17 -0.14 -20.32
CA GLY A 286 -22.44 -0.26 -21.02
C GLY A 286 -23.60 -0.74 -20.13
N THR A 287 -23.34 -1.18 -18.91
CA THR A 287 -24.38 -1.58 -17.94
C THR A 287 -24.87 -0.39 -17.09
N LYS A 288 -25.95 -0.61 -16.34
CA LYS A 288 -26.43 0.32 -15.31
C LYS A 288 -26.12 -0.17 -13.89
N LEU A 289 -25.10 -1.04 -13.77
CA LEU A 289 -24.78 -1.75 -12.54
C LEU A 289 -25.93 -2.64 -12.06
N GLU A 290 -26.60 -3.36 -12.98
CA GLU A 290 -27.58 -4.37 -12.64
C GLU A 290 -26.93 -5.48 -11.78
N ASP A 291 -27.73 -6.15 -10.96
CA ASP A 291 -27.21 -7.12 -10.00
C ASP A 291 -26.42 -8.26 -10.66
N ASP A 292 -26.79 -8.68 -11.88
CA ASP A 292 -26.07 -9.71 -12.63
C ASP A 292 -24.69 -9.22 -13.08
N ALA A 293 -24.59 -7.98 -13.57
CA ALA A 293 -23.32 -7.37 -13.95
C ALA A 293 -22.40 -7.18 -12.74
N ILE A 294 -22.96 -6.74 -11.61
CA ILE A 294 -22.26 -6.62 -10.33
C ILE A 294 -21.74 -7.99 -9.87
N ALA A 295 -22.58 -9.03 -9.90
CA ALA A 295 -22.21 -10.38 -9.51
C ALA A 295 -21.08 -10.94 -10.39
N ALA A 296 -21.17 -10.72 -11.71
CA ALA A 296 -20.12 -11.14 -12.65
C ALA A 296 -18.76 -10.46 -12.35
N ALA A 297 -18.75 -9.14 -12.11
CA ALA A 297 -17.53 -8.42 -11.72
C ALA A 297 -16.98 -8.91 -10.37
N ALA A 298 -17.83 -9.18 -9.40
CA ALA A 298 -17.44 -9.72 -8.11
C ALA A 298 -16.85 -11.14 -8.21
N ASP A 299 -17.33 -11.96 -9.14
CA ASP A 299 -16.77 -13.28 -9.43
C ASP A 299 -15.36 -13.18 -10.06
N VAL A 300 -15.10 -12.18 -10.91
CA VAL A 300 -13.74 -11.91 -11.42
C VAL A 300 -12.80 -11.57 -10.28
N VAL A 301 -13.22 -10.72 -9.34
CA VAL A 301 -12.45 -10.39 -8.13
C VAL A 301 -12.18 -11.64 -7.28
N HIS A 302 -13.20 -12.49 -7.07
CA HIS A 302 -13.05 -13.73 -6.33
C HIS A 302 -12.02 -14.67 -6.95
N LYS A 303 -12.08 -14.86 -8.27
CA LYS A 303 -11.16 -15.71 -9.04
C LYS A 303 -9.73 -15.14 -9.06
N GLY A 304 -9.59 -13.81 -9.14
CA GLY A 304 -8.31 -13.10 -9.12
C GLY A 304 -7.65 -13.01 -7.75
N SER A 305 -8.40 -13.19 -6.66
CA SER A 305 -7.88 -13.15 -5.30
C SER A 305 -7.12 -14.44 -4.95
N ARG A 306 -5.88 -14.30 -4.47
CA ARG A 306 -4.99 -15.42 -4.12
C ARG A 306 -4.41 -15.26 -2.70
N PRO A 307 -5.27 -15.10 -1.68
CA PRO A 307 -4.78 -14.99 -0.31
C PRO A 307 -4.13 -16.29 0.15
N MET A 308 -3.21 -16.14 1.08
CA MET A 308 -2.55 -17.28 1.74
C MET A 308 -2.92 -17.28 3.23
N ASP A 309 -2.67 -18.38 3.91
CA ASP A 309 -2.92 -18.53 5.36
C ASP A 309 -1.80 -17.87 6.17
N ASN A 310 -1.65 -16.55 5.98
CA ASN A 310 -0.52 -15.77 6.48
C ASN A 310 -0.89 -14.53 7.31
N THR A 311 -2.18 -14.24 7.46
CA THR A 311 -2.73 -13.16 8.30
C THR A 311 -4.09 -13.60 8.85
N SER A 312 -4.88 -12.68 9.43
CA SER A 312 -6.24 -12.97 9.89
C SER A 312 -7.16 -13.47 8.77
N GLY A 313 -8.05 -14.37 9.11
CA GLY A 313 -9.02 -14.98 8.22
C GLY A 313 -8.45 -16.11 7.35
N THR A 314 -9.30 -17.06 7.01
CA THR A 314 -8.95 -18.17 6.13
C THR A 314 -8.90 -17.73 4.66
N ILE A 315 -8.23 -18.53 3.82
CA ILE A 315 -8.18 -18.32 2.35
C ILE A 315 -9.61 -18.17 1.80
N SER A 316 -10.52 -19.08 2.15
CA SER A 316 -11.91 -19.07 1.67
C SER A 316 -12.68 -17.82 2.15
N GLN A 317 -12.52 -17.44 3.41
CA GLN A 317 -13.17 -16.25 3.98
C GLN A 317 -12.69 -14.98 3.27
N ARG A 318 -11.38 -14.84 3.05
CA ARG A 318 -10.80 -13.65 2.41
C ARG A 318 -11.22 -13.52 0.94
N LYS A 319 -11.27 -14.63 0.19
CA LYS A 319 -11.81 -14.65 -1.19
C LYS A 319 -13.29 -14.26 -1.22
N ARG A 320 -14.10 -14.83 -0.30
CA ARG A 320 -15.53 -14.50 -0.19
C ARG A 320 -15.71 -13.02 0.21
N ALA A 321 -14.91 -12.51 1.14
CA ALA A 321 -14.96 -11.12 1.55
C ALA A 321 -14.68 -10.17 0.38
N ALA A 322 -13.63 -10.44 -0.41
CA ALA A 322 -13.32 -9.64 -1.59
C ALA A 322 -14.50 -9.62 -2.58
N ARG A 323 -15.17 -10.77 -2.84
CA ARG A 323 -16.37 -10.85 -3.66
C ARG A 323 -17.51 -10.00 -3.10
N VAL A 324 -17.91 -10.24 -1.85
CA VAL A 324 -19.04 -9.55 -1.21
C VAL A 324 -18.80 -8.04 -1.11
N PHE A 325 -17.58 -7.64 -0.83
CA PHE A 325 -17.24 -6.21 -0.72
C PHE A 325 -17.19 -5.53 -2.08
N THR A 326 -16.89 -6.26 -3.14
CA THR A 326 -17.04 -5.75 -4.52
C THR A 326 -18.51 -5.49 -4.83
N GLU A 327 -19.39 -6.43 -4.52
CA GLU A 327 -20.83 -6.23 -4.70
C GLU A 327 -21.35 -5.02 -3.91
N ARG A 328 -20.97 -4.90 -2.64
CA ARG A 328 -21.36 -3.76 -1.78
C ARG A 328 -20.85 -2.43 -2.33
N ALA A 329 -19.59 -2.38 -2.76
CA ALA A 329 -18.99 -1.20 -3.34
C ALA A 329 -19.74 -0.75 -4.62
N LEU A 330 -19.98 -1.67 -5.54
CA LEU A 330 -20.68 -1.36 -6.79
C LEU A 330 -22.13 -0.96 -6.58
N ARG A 331 -22.87 -1.64 -5.68
CA ARG A 331 -24.24 -1.23 -5.30
C ARG A 331 -24.25 0.17 -4.69
N SER A 332 -23.33 0.49 -3.79
CA SER A 332 -23.25 1.83 -3.22
C SER A 332 -22.97 2.92 -4.27
N LEU A 333 -22.25 2.61 -5.34
CA LEU A 333 -22.00 3.55 -6.45
C LEU A 333 -23.18 3.69 -7.41
N ARG A 334 -24.00 2.63 -7.57
CA ARG A 334 -25.24 2.67 -8.31
C ARG A 334 -26.29 3.55 -7.62
N ASP A 335 -26.39 3.41 -6.30
CA ASP A 335 -27.47 4.01 -5.48
C ASP A 335 -27.14 5.45 -5.03
N ALA A 336 -25.88 5.93 -5.27
CA ALA A 336 -25.42 7.29 -4.98
C ALA A 336 -25.77 8.26 -6.13
#